data_1b6a38b235a229fe0cf75952add24084
#
_entry.id   1b6a38b235a229fe0cf75952add24084
#
_cell.length_a   1.000
_cell.length_b   1.000
_cell.length_c   1.000
_cell.angle_alpha   90.00
_cell.angle_beta   90.00
_cell.angle_gamma   90.00
#
_symmetry.space_group_name_H-M   'P 1'
#
loop_
_entity.id
_entity.type
_entity.pdbx_description
1 polymer ?
#
loop_
_entity_poly.entity_id
_entity_poly.type
_entity_poly.pdbx_seq_one_letter_code
_entity_poly.pdbx_strand_id
1 'polypeptide(L)'
;VREFLTNNRTFLFFTLFWVLAGMFAGPVVYAVVPFVLYYFFQRKWIAEILMGFILMLVLSDSRSYTFGFAQDAKNVYIVMMAIFYFMDSNLSTPLNRIFKAFIPFLLIAAMFMVTSDYIGTTVQKTISYALLLLVVPNYFLQMIRDEGKEGLRKFLWWITLLLLIGFVMRFVMPGYVTLAGRYTGLMGNPNGLGLFCLLFFMVVAVASDVVKNLFSRRELIIIYSAIFLSMVLCGSRNAIFTIVLFLFFRQFYILSPFIGFIMFVVVLFVYQYINNNIEGIIYVLDLQEYFRIETLRSGSGRLVAWEFGWSKIQEGVFSGGGIGYTEVLYKKNYEMLSIMGHQGNAHNSYITFWLDTGIVGVLSYVIGMIVTFIRGARAIPGAIPAMYGILFSAFFESWLTASLNPLTIQAVIIMTMVSIPEVRELFGTEDTEPKEEIDDSVFPVVS
;
A
#
# COMPACT_ATOMS: atom_id res chain seq x y z
N VAL A 1 -2.76 -0.82 23.46
CA VAL A 1 -1.52 -1.64 23.37
C VAL A 1 -1.54 -2.81 24.33
N ARG A 2 -1.69 -2.58 25.67
CA ARG A 2 -1.68 -3.66 26.68
C ARG A 2 -2.74 -4.73 26.40
N GLU A 3 -3.96 -4.33 26.10
CA GLU A 3 -5.06 -5.22 25.74
C GLU A 3 -4.73 -6.03 24.49
N PHE A 4 -4.23 -5.37 23.42
CA PHE A 4 -3.79 -6.04 22.20
C PHE A 4 -2.74 -7.12 22.50
N LEU A 5 -1.69 -6.79 23.26
CA LEU A 5 -0.62 -7.72 23.63
C LEU A 5 -1.15 -8.90 24.45
N THR A 6 -2.13 -8.66 25.34
CA THR A 6 -2.71 -9.70 26.18
C THR A 6 -3.59 -10.67 25.39
N ASN A 7 -4.43 -10.15 24.51
CA ASN A 7 -5.39 -10.94 23.74
C ASN A 7 -4.73 -11.72 22.59
N ASN A 8 -3.58 -11.27 22.09
CA ASN A 8 -2.90 -11.88 20.94
C ASN A 8 -1.58 -12.60 21.32
N ARG A 9 -1.42 -13.06 22.57
CA ARG A 9 -0.18 -13.67 23.07
C ARG A 9 0.30 -14.84 22.21
N THR A 10 -0.61 -15.73 21.81
CA THR A 10 -0.27 -16.91 21.00
C THR A 10 0.24 -16.50 19.62
N PHE A 11 -0.42 -15.55 18.97
CA PHE A 11 0.02 -15.02 17.69
C PHE A 11 1.40 -14.35 17.81
N LEU A 12 1.60 -13.52 18.84
CA LEU A 12 2.88 -12.85 19.09
C LEU A 12 4.00 -13.86 19.38
N PHE A 13 3.71 -14.95 20.09
CA PHE A 13 4.66 -16.04 20.30
C PHE A 13 5.08 -16.69 18.97
N PHE A 14 4.13 -17.08 18.12
CA PHE A 14 4.43 -17.64 16.81
C PHE A 14 5.19 -16.66 15.91
N THR A 15 4.81 -15.37 15.95
CA THR A 15 5.48 -14.31 15.20
C THR A 15 6.93 -14.17 15.63
N LEU A 16 7.19 -14.12 16.93
CA LEU A 16 8.54 -14.07 17.48
C LEU A 16 9.34 -15.34 17.11
N PHE A 17 8.73 -16.50 17.22
CA PHE A 17 9.34 -17.76 16.80
C PHE A 17 9.74 -17.76 15.33
N TRP A 18 8.87 -17.29 14.42
CA TRP A 18 9.19 -17.15 12.99
C TRP A 18 10.38 -16.24 12.75
N VAL A 19 10.37 -15.07 13.38
CA VAL A 19 11.44 -14.09 13.21
C VAL A 19 12.76 -14.67 13.69
N LEU A 20 12.78 -15.28 14.89
CA LEU A 20 13.98 -15.90 15.43
C LEU A 20 14.44 -17.09 14.60
N ALA A 21 13.53 -17.97 14.16
CA ALA A 21 13.88 -19.08 13.29
C ALA A 21 14.50 -18.57 11.95
N GLY A 22 13.92 -17.53 11.35
CA GLY A 22 14.47 -16.92 10.14
C GLY A 22 15.84 -16.29 10.36
N MET A 23 16.04 -15.57 11.47
CA MET A 23 17.31 -14.92 11.79
C MET A 23 18.45 -15.90 12.06
N PHE A 24 18.18 -17.00 12.76
CA PHE A 24 19.22 -17.94 13.21
C PHE A 24 19.34 -19.19 12.31
N ALA A 25 18.25 -19.65 11.73
CA ALA A 25 18.21 -20.87 10.94
C ALA A 25 17.93 -20.63 9.44
N GLY A 26 17.71 -19.37 9.02
CA GLY A 26 17.57 -18.96 7.63
C GLY A 26 16.50 -19.77 6.87
N PRO A 27 16.88 -20.64 5.91
CA PRO A 27 15.94 -21.39 5.07
C PRO A 27 14.96 -22.31 5.80
N VAL A 28 15.24 -22.69 7.06
CA VAL A 28 14.33 -23.52 7.87
C VAL A 28 12.96 -22.86 8.05
N VAL A 29 12.92 -21.53 8.05
CA VAL A 29 11.66 -20.79 8.15
C VAL A 29 10.70 -21.11 7.00
N TYR A 30 11.19 -21.49 5.84
CA TYR A 30 10.34 -21.83 4.68
C TYR A 30 9.52 -23.10 4.92
N ALA A 31 10.05 -24.03 5.71
CA ALA A 31 9.28 -25.19 6.17
C ALA A 31 8.35 -24.83 7.36
N VAL A 32 8.79 -23.96 8.26
CA VAL A 32 8.00 -23.57 9.44
C VAL A 32 6.76 -22.75 9.06
N VAL A 33 6.87 -21.85 8.07
CA VAL A 33 5.76 -20.99 7.64
C VAL A 33 4.51 -21.79 7.26
N PRO A 34 4.55 -22.83 6.40
CA PRO A 34 3.38 -23.62 6.04
C PRO A 34 2.69 -24.28 7.25
N PHE A 35 3.46 -24.83 8.19
CA PHE A 35 2.90 -25.50 9.38
C PHE A 35 2.15 -24.52 10.29
N VAL A 36 2.74 -23.36 10.55
CA VAL A 36 2.10 -22.36 11.40
C VAL A 36 0.88 -21.76 10.71
N LEU A 37 0.95 -21.50 9.39
CA LEU A 37 -0.19 -21.04 8.63
C LEU A 37 -1.33 -22.07 8.59
N TYR A 38 -1.01 -23.34 8.42
CA TYR A 38 -2.00 -24.41 8.50
C TYR A 38 -2.65 -24.47 9.87
N TYR A 39 -1.89 -24.31 10.95
CA TYR A 39 -2.45 -24.22 12.29
C TYR A 39 -3.39 -23.02 12.45
N PHE A 40 -3.01 -21.84 11.95
CA PHE A 40 -3.90 -20.66 11.98
C PHE A 40 -5.16 -20.88 11.15
N PHE A 41 -5.03 -21.48 9.98
CA PHE A 41 -6.17 -21.79 9.10
C PHE A 41 -7.15 -22.76 9.77
N GLN A 42 -6.68 -23.84 10.40
CA GLN A 42 -7.52 -24.78 11.16
C GLN A 42 -8.24 -24.12 12.33
N ARG A 43 -7.65 -23.10 12.92
CA ARG A 43 -8.25 -22.31 14.01
C ARG A 43 -9.15 -21.18 13.51
N LYS A 44 -9.27 -20.99 12.21
CA LYS A 44 -9.95 -19.85 11.57
C LYS A 44 -9.41 -18.49 11.99
N TRP A 45 -8.12 -18.40 12.26
CA TRP A 45 -7.43 -17.17 12.66
C TRP A 45 -7.04 -16.36 11.41
N ILE A 46 -8.05 -15.86 10.69
CA ILE A 46 -7.89 -15.16 9.41
C ILE A 46 -7.16 -13.83 9.58
N ALA A 47 -7.45 -13.11 10.66
CA ALA A 47 -6.76 -11.85 10.97
C ALA A 47 -5.25 -12.09 11.21
N GLU A 48 -4.88 -13.13 11.93
CA GLU A 48 -3.50 -13.49 12.22
C GLU A 48 -2.73 -13.90 10.95
N ILE A 49 -3.40 -14.56 10.01
CA ILE A 49 -2.81 -14.87 8.69
C ILE A 49 -2.48 -13.56 7.95
N LEU A 50 -3.40 -12.60 7.89
CA LEU A 50 -3.14 -11.30 7.26
C LEU A 50 -2.05 -10.49 7.99
N MET A 51 -2.08 -10.49 9.31
CA MET A 51 -1.09 -9.80 10.15
C MET A 51 0.31 -10.38 9.96
N GLY A 52 0.43 -11.70 9.91
CA GLY A 52 1.69 -12.39 9.61
C GLY A 52 2.19 -12.12 8.20
N PHE A 53 1.29 -12.04 7.21
CA PHE A 53 1.66 -11.68 5.84
C PHE A 53 2.26 -10.27 5.74
N ILE A 54 1.63 -9.28 6.37
CA ILE A 54 2.18 -7.91 6.43
C ILE A 54 3.55 -7.90 7.09
N LEU A 55 3.74 -8.65 8.18
CA LEU A 55 5.05 -8.75 8.81
C LEU A 55 6.12 -9.27 7.84
N MET A 56 5.85 -10.38 7.13
CA MET A 56 6.79 -10.94 6.15
C MET A 56 7.11 -9.94 5.04
N LEU A 57 6.11 -9.18 4.57
CA LEU A 57 6.32 -8.13 3.58
C LEU A 57 7.19 -6.98 4.12
N VAL A 58 6.95 -6.52 5.35
CA VAL A 58 7.73 -5.46 5.99
C VAL A 58 9.18 -5.90 6.19
N LEU A 59 9.40 -7.11 6.73
CA LEU A 59 10.76 -7.64 6.93
C LEU A 59 11.47 -7.90 5.61
N SER A 60 10.73 -8.30 4.55
CA SER A 60 11.30 -8.49 3.21
C SER A 60 11.76 -7.20 2.55
N ASP A 61 11.23 -6.06 2.93
CA ASP A 61 11.67 -4.76 2.44
C ASP A 61 12.93 -4.25 3.17
N SER A 62 13.28 -4.85 4.32
CA SER A 62 14.47 -4.47 5.08
C SER A 62 15.75 -4.76 4.29
N ARG A 63 16.73 -3.86 4.38
CA ARG A 63 18.08 -4.08 3.83
C ARG A 63 18.99 -4.90 4.73
N SER A 64 18.54 -5.21 5.94
CA SER A 64 19.35 -6.02 6.86
C SER A 64 19.47 -7.44 6.36
N TYR A 65 20.70 -7.93 6.25
CA TYR A 65 20.95 -9.34 5.94
C TYR A 65 20.22 -10.29 6.91
N THR A 66 20.08 -9.88 8.16
CA THR A 66 19.39 -10.64 9.22
C THR A 66 17.94 -10.99 8.85
N PHE A 67 17.26 -10.13 8.07
CA PHE A 67 15.89 -10.34 7.60
C PHE A 67 15.81 -10.85 6.16
N GLY A 68 16.94 -11.23 5.55
CA GLY A 68 16.99 -11.75 4.18
C GLY A 68 16.10 -12.96 3.94
N PHE A 69 15.85 -13.77 4.97
CA PHE A 69 14.93 -14.91 4.91
C PHE A 69 13.51 -14.50 4.50
N ALA A 70 13.07 -13.30 4.83
CA ALA A 70 11.71 -12.84 4.55
C ALA A 70 11.45 -12.62 3.03
N GLN A 71 12.51 -12.46 2.23
CA GLN A 71 12.38 -12.30 0.76
C GLN A 71 11.71 -13.51 0.10
N ASP A 72 12.08 -14.72 0.50
CA ASP A 72 11.49 -15.94 -0.04
C ASP A 72 10.30 -16.41 0.79
N ALA A 73 10.32 -16.19 2.12
CA ALA A 73 9.23 -16.54 3.00
C ALA A 73 7.90 -15.89 2.60
N LYS A 74 7.91 -14.63 2.12
CA LYS A 74 6.69 -13.97 1.61
C LYS A 74 6.07 -14.67 0.39
N ASN A 75 6.91 -15.28 -0.48
CA ASN A 75 6.43 -16.02 -1.64
C ASN A 75 5.75 -17.33 -1.20
N VAL A 76 6.36 -18.05 -0.25
CA VAL A 76 5.73 -19.22 0.36
C VAL A 76 4.42 -18.84 1.04
N TYR A 77 4.40 -17.70 1.73
CA TYR A 77 3.24 -17.21 2.45
C TYR A 77 2.04 -16.96 1.53
N ILE A 78 2.20 -16.21 0.43
CA ILE A 78 1.09 -15.93 -0.50
C ILE A 78 0.60 -17.18 -1.22
N VAL A 79 1.49 -18.14 -1.52
CA VAL A 79 1.13 -19.43 -2.10
C VAL A 79 0.27 -20.25 -1.11
N MET A 80 0.65 -20.28 0.16
CA MET A 80 -0.14 -20.95 1.20
C MET A 80 -1.51 -20.30 1.39
N MET A 81 -1.57 -18.97 1.41
CA MET A 81 -2.84 -18.24 1.42
C MET A 81 -3.71 -18.60 0.21
N ALA A 82 -3.11 -18.73 -0.97
CA ALA A 82 -3.83 -19.14 -2.18
C ALA A 82 -4.35 -20.58 -2.08
N ILE A 83 -3.56 -21.51 -1.56
CA ILE A 83 -3.99 -22.90 -1.34
C ILE A 83 -5.22 -22.93 -0.42
N PHE A 84 -5.17 -22.24 0.73
CA PHE A 84 -6.30 -22.18 1.66
C PHE A 84 -7.51 -21.47 1.06
N TYR A 85 -7.28 -20.44 0.25
CA TYR A 85 -8.34 -19.75 -0.50
C TYR A 85 -9.14 -20.72 -1.38
N PHE A 86 -8.47 -21.63 -2.08
CA PHE A 86 -9.15 -22.63 -2.92
C PHE A 86 -9.71 -23.81 -2.13
N MET A 87 -9.22 -24.05 -0.91
CA MET A 87 -9.72 -25.13 -0.04
C MET A 87 -10.98 -24.72 0.74
N ASP A 88 -11.18 -23.42 1.00
CA ASP A 88 -12.33 -22.92 1.77
C ASP A 88 -13.27 -22.12 0.89
N SER A 89 -14.50 -22.63 0.70
CA SER A 89 -15.54 -21.96 -0.07
C SER A 89 -15.95 -20.59 0.51
N ASN A 90 -15.83 -20.39 1.82
CA ASN A 90 -16.15 -19.10 2.45
C ASN A 90 -15.13 -18.02 2.04
N LEU A 91 -13.87 -18.40 1.87
CA LEU A 91 -12.84 -17.49 1.38
C LEU A 91 -12.95 -17.22 -0.13
N SER A 92 -13.31 -18.24 -0.92
CA SER A 92 -13.27 -18.16 -2.39
C SER A 92 -14.54 -17.58 -3.02
N THR A 93 -15.65 -17.51 -2.27
CA THR A 93 -16.96 -17.11 -2.80
C THR A 93 -17.48 -15.87 -2.08
N PRO A 94 -17.98 -14.87 -2.80
CA PRO A 94 -17.88 -14.66 -4.26
C PRO A 94 -16.51 -14.16 -4.71
N LEU A 95 -16.21 -14.33 -6.01
CA LEU A 95 -15.02 -13.71 -6.60
C LEU A 95 -15.07 -12.19 -6.42
N ASN A 96 -14.05 -11.62 -5.78
CA ASN A 96 -14.08 -10.23 -5.36
C ASN A 96 -14.11 -9.23 -6.52
N ARG A 97 -14.68 -8.05 -6.24
CA ARG A 97 -14.90 -7.00 -7.23
C ARG A 97 -13.60 -6.35 -7.72
N ILE A 98 -12.57 -6.36 -6.87
CA ILE A 98 -11.25 -5.81 -7.22
C ILE A 98 -10.62 -6.67 -8.29
N PHE A 99 -10.52 -7.98 -8.05
CA PHE A 99 -9.96 -8.89 -9.04
C PHE A 99 -10.64 -8.74 -10.40
N LYS A 100 -11.99 -8.67 -10.41
CA LYS A 100 -12.77 -8.45 -11.64
C LYS A 100 -12.40 -7.15 -12.37
N ALA A 101 -12.15 -6.07 -11.63
CA ALA A 101 -11.79 -4.78 -12.20
C ALA A 101 -10.38 -4.79 -12.86
N PHE A 102 -9.47 -5.64 -12.36
CA PHE A 102 -8.11 -5.75 -12.86
C PHE A 102 -7.89 -6.92 -13.84
N ILE A 103 -8.92 -7.71 -14.17
CA ILE A 103 -8.80 -8.79 -15.18
C ILE A 103 -8.19 -8.28 -16.51
N PRO A 104 -8.61 -7.14 -17.11
CA PRO A 104 -8.01 -6.67 -18.35
C PRO A 104 -6.50 -6.44 -18.22
N PHE A 105 -6.05 -5.84 -17.13
CA PHE A 105 -4.64 -5.64 -16.85
C PHE A 105 -3.89 -6.98 -16.71
N LEU A 106 -4.46 -7.93 -15.96
CA LEU A 106 -3.86 -9.25 -15.74
C LEU A 106 -3.75 -10.05 -17.04
N LEU A 107 -4.73 -9.95 -17.94
CA LEU A 107 -4.68 -10.60 -19.26
C LEU A 107 -3.57 -10.02 -20.13
N ILE A 108 -3.39 -8.68 -20.12
CA ILE A 108 -2.30 -8.02 -20.84
C ILE A 108 -0.95 -8.44 -20.24
N ALA A 109 -0.82 -8.45 -18.90
CA ALA A 109 0.39 -8.90 -18.23
C ALA A 109 0.71 -10.37 -18.57
N ALA A 110 -0.31 -11.24 -18.65
CA ALA A 110 -0.17 -12.63 -19.02
C ALA A 110 0.27 -12.79 -20.50
N MET A 111 -0.22 -11.94 -21.40
CA MET A 111 0.23 -11.93 -22.81
C MET A 111 1.73 -11.63 -22.88
N PHE A 112 2.21 -10.63 -22.16
CA PHE A 112 3.63 -10.27 -22.14
C PHE A 112 4.51 -11.29 -21.39
N MET A 113 3.96 -12.21 -20.59
CA MET A 113 4.74 -13.34 -20.05
C MET A 113 5.34 -14.23 -21.15
N VAL A 114 4.58 -14.45 -22.22
CA VAL A 114 4.98 -15.36 -23.31
C VAL A 114 6.07 -14.73 -24.19
N THR A 115 6.06 -13.42 -24.32
CA THR A 115 7.00 -12.68 -25.19
C THR A 115 8.20 -12.11 -24.44
N SER A 116 8.27 -12.28 -23.12
CA SER A 116 9.32 -11.73 -22.29
C SER A 116 10.65 -12.48 -22.44
N ASP A 117 11.74 -11.73 -22.58
CA ASP A 117 13.11 -12.28 -22.50
C ASP A 117 13.45 -12.84 -21.10
N TYR A 118 12.66 -12.49 -20.07
CA TYR A 118 12.85 -12.85 -18.66
C TYR A 118 11.67 -13.64 -18.11
N ILE A 119 11.26 -14.71 -18.81
CA ILE A 119 10.05 -15.50 -18.54
C ILE A 119 9.92 -15.85 -17.05
N GLY A 120 10.97 -16.37 -16.40
CA GLY A 120 10.91 -16.77 -14.98
C GLY A 120 10.50 -15.64 -14.04
N THR A 121 11.12 -14.47 -14.16
CA THR A 121 10.79 -13.28 -13.35
C THR A 121 9.39 -12.78 -13.66
N THR A 122 9.04 -12.73 -14.95
CA THR A 122 7.74 -12.20 -15.40
C THR A 122 6.60 -13.10 -14.94
N VAL A 123 6.73 -14.42 -15.07
CA VAL A 123 5.75 -15.40 -14.58
C VAL A 123 5.56 -15.25 -13.07
N GLN A 124 6.66 -15.27 -12.29
CA GLN A 124 6.61 -15.15 -10.85
C GLN A 124 5.89 -13.86 -10.42
N LYS A 125 6.24 -12.72 -11.00
CA LYS A 125 5.65 -11.42 -10.63
C LYS A 125 4.21 -11.28 -11.09
N THR A 126 3.86 -11.73 -12.28
CA THR A 126 2.48 -11.70 -12.79
C THR A 126 1.56 -12.57 -11.94
N ILE A 127 1.98 -13.81 -11.62
CA ILE A 127 1.22 -14.69 -10.73
C ILE A 127 1.09 -14.07 -9.33
N SER A 128 2.18 -13.55 -8.78
CA SER A 128 2.13 -12.90 -7.45
C SER A 128 1.17 -11.70 -7.43
N TYR A 129 1.10 -10.94 -8.52
CA TYR A 129 0.18 -9.81 -8.66
C TYR A 129 -1.28 -10.28 -8.74
N ALA A 130 -1.54 -11.32 -9.53
CA ALA A 130 -2.86 -11.93 -9.62
C ALA A 130 -3.32 -12.50 -8.26
N LEU A 131 -2.44 -13.22 -7.56
CA LEU A 131 -2.73 -13.75 -6.23
C LEU A 131 -2.99 -12.66 -5.20
N LEU A 132 -2.21 -11.56 -5.22
CA LEU A 132 -2.43 -10.43 -4.33
C LEU A 132 -3.86 -9.86 -4.49
N LEU A 133 -4.27 -9.59 -5.74
CA LEU A 133 -5.59 -9.02 -6.04
C LEU A 133 -6.74 -10.01 -5.81
N LEU A 134 -6.48 -11.31 -5.95
CA LEU A 134 -7.48 -12.36 -5.74
C LEU A 134 -7.66 -12.68 -4.25
N VAL A 135 -6.57 -12.91 -3.54
CA VAL A 135 -6.56 -13.54 -2.21
C VAL A 135 -6.76 -12.51 -1.11
N VAL A 136 -5.98 -11.42 -1.12
CA VAL A 136 -5.97 -10.45 -0.01
C VAL A 136 -7.32 -9.79 0.26
N PRO A 137 -8.09 -9.34 -0.76
CA PRO A 137 -9.41 -8.76 -0.51
C PRO A 137 -10.38 -9.73 0.17
N ASN A 138 -10.34 -11.00 -0.21
CA ASN A 138 -11.23 -12.01 0.36
C ASN A 138 -10.84 -12.37 1.80
N TYR A 139 -9.55 -12.48 2.11
CA TYR A 139 -9.09 -12.65 3.49
C TYR A 139 -9.46 -11.47 4.38
N PHE A 140 -9.30 -10.26 3.86
CA PHE A 140 -9.68 -9.06 4.60
C PHE A 140 -11.19 -9.00 4.84
N LEU A 141 -12.00 -9.35 3.85
CA LEU A 141 -13.45 -9.43 3.98
C LEU A 141 -13.86 -10.52 4.97
N GLN A 142 -13.24 -11.71 4.89
CA GLN A 142 -13.54 -12.80 5.82
C GLN A 142 -13.16 -12.44 7.27
N MET A 143 -12.02 -11.77 7.49
CA MET A 143 -11.66 -11.24 8.79
C MET A 143 -12.75 -10.31 9.35
N ILE A 144 -13.31 -9.43 8.52
CA ILE A 144 -14.40 -8.53 8.93
C ILE A 144 -15.68 -9.32 9.22
N ARG A 145 -16.00 -10.35 8.44
CA ARG A 145 -17.17 -11.20 8.67
C ARG A 145 -17.07 -11.97 9.98
N ASP A 146 -15.88 -12.50 10.30
CA ASP A 146 -15.66 -13.35 11.48
C ASP A 146 -15.51 -12.54 12.77
N GLU A 147 -14.78 -11.41 12.73
CA GLU A 147 -14.41 -10.64 13.91
C GLU A 147 -15.00 -9.22 13.94
N GLY A 148 -15.66 -8.78 12.87
CA GLY A 148 -16.30 -7.47 12.80
C GLY A 148 -15.34 -6.31 13.05
N LYS A 149 -15.79 -5.36 13.84
CA LYS A 149 -15.04 -4.16 14.23
C LYS A 149 -13.74 -4.49 14.99
N GLU A 150 -13.75 -5.52 15.84
CA GLU A 150 -12.58 -5.90 16.63
C GLU A 150 -11.47 -6.50 15.75
N GLY A 151 -11.80 -7.25 14.71
CA GLY A 151 -10.82 -7.75 13.74
C GLY A 151 -10.13 -6.62 13.00
N LEU A 152 -10.90 -5.64 12.51
CA LEU A 152 -10.34 -4.46 11.86
C LEU A 152 -9.46 -3.64 12.82
N ARG A 153 -9.92 -3.43 14.05
CA ARG A 153 -9.19 -2.73 15.09
C ARG A 153 -7.88 -3.45 15.44
N LYS A 154 -7.92 -4.77 15.62
CA LYS A 154 -6.77 -5.63 15.87
C LYS A 154 -5.74 -5.53 14.75
N PHE A 155 -6.17 -5.59 13.50
CA PHE A 155 -5.32 -5.48 12.33
C PHE A 155 -4.61 -4.12 12.24
N LEU A 156 -5.32 -3.01 12.47
CA LEU A 156 -4.74 -1.66 12.44
C LEU A 156 -3.77 -1.41 13.62
N TRP A 157 -4.07 -1.98 14.79
CA TRP A 157 -3.14 -1.97 15.93
C TRP A 157 -1.86 -2.74 15.64
N TRP A 158 -1.95 -3.85 14.90
CA TRP A 158 -0.76 -4.59 14.49
C TRP A 158 0.17 -3.74 13.63
N ILE A 159 -0.34 -3.04 12.62
CA ILE A 159 0.47 -2.15 11.79
C ILE A 159 1.07 -1.01 12.63
N THR A 160 0.29 -0.46 13.57
CA THR A 160 0.80 0.55 14.52
C THR A 160 1.94 0.00 15.36
N LEU A 161 1.82 -1.23 15.84
CA LEU A 161 2.87 -1.89 16.64
C LEU A 161 4.16 -2.07 15.83
N LEU A 162 4.09 -2.40 14.55
CA LEU A 162 5.27 -2.50 13.68
C LEU A 162 6.00 -1.14 13.57
N LEU A 163 5.28 -0.02 13.47
CA LEU A 163 5.87 1.33 13.50
C LEU A 163 6.53 1.61 14.87
N LEU A 164 5.86 1.26 15.97
CA LEU A 164 6.38 1.45 17.32
C LEU A 164 7.62 0.60 17.59
N ILE A 165 7.65 -0.65 17.11
CA ILE A 165 8.84 -1.52 17.21
C ILE A 165 10.02 -0.87 16.47
N GLY A 166 9.81 -0.40 15.23
CA GLY A 166 10.83 0.33 14.49
C GLY A 166 11.34 1.55 15.25
N PHE A 167 10.44 2.29 15.91
CA PHE A 167 10.81 3.43 16.73
C PHE A 167 11.65 3.04 17.96
N VAL A 168 11.29 1.98 18.68
CA VAL A 168 12.09 1.46 19.80
C VAL A 168 13.47 1.00 19.33
N MET A 169 13.54 0.30 18.18
CA MET A 169 14.81 -0.13 17.59
C MET A 169 15.76 1.03 17.26
N ARG A 170 15.26 2.23 17.05
CA ARG A 170 16.10 3.41 16.85
C ARG A 170 17.01 3.72 18.04
N PHE A 171 16.57 3.39 19.25
CA PHE A 171 17.34 3.60 20.48
C PHE A 171 18.19 2.40 20.85
N VAL A 172 17.72 1.19 20.53
CA VAL A 172 18.39 -0.07 20.93
C VAL A 172 19.37 -0.53 19.85
N MET A 173 18.99 -0.41 18.58
CA MET A 173 19.76 -0.91 17.42
C MET A 173 19.70 0.08 16.25
N PRO A 174 20.23 1.31 16.38
CA PRO A 174 20.07 2.37 15.38
C PRO A 174 20.58 1.98 13.99
N GLY A 175 21.64 1.16 13.90
CA GLY A 175 22.20 0.71 12.63
C GLY A 175 21.25 -0.11 11.75
N TYR A 176 20.24 -0.75 12.36
CA TYR A 176 19.23 -1.52 11.60
C TYR A 176 18.11 -0.66 11.00
N VAL A 177 17.86 0.49 11.57
CA VAL A 177 16.70 1.34 11.27
C VAL A 177 17.09 2.73 10.76
N THR A 178 18.33 2.89 10.31
CA THR A 178 18.81 4.14 9.71
C THR A 178 19.60 3.87 8.43
N LEU A 179 19.42 4.73 7.44
CA LEU A 179 20.15 4.71 6.18
C LEU A 179 20.55 6.14 5.81
N ALA A 180 21.83 6.37 5.57
CA ALA A 180 22.38 7.69 5.23
C ALA A 180 21.89 8.81 6.20
N GLY A 181 21.89 8.51 7.50
CA GLY A 181 21.46 9.44 8.56
C GLY A 181 19.94 9.64 8.71
N ARG A 182 19.12 8.98 7.88
CA ARG A 182 17.68 9.07 7.91
C ARG A 182 17.05 7.81 8.51
N TYR A 183 15.96 7.98 9.25
CA TYR A 183 15.22 6.87 9.84
C TYR A 183 14.46 6.06 8.78
N THR A 184 14.57 4.75 8.83
CA THR A 184 13.89 3.81 7.93
C THR A 184 12.86 2.91 8.65
N GLY A 185 12.84 2.90 9.98
CA GLY A 185 12.05 1.92 10.73
C GLY A 185 12.46 0.49 10.36
N LEU A 186 11.47 -0.38 10.19
CA LEU A 186 11.69 -1.76 9.74
C LEU A 186 11.81 -1.87 8.19
N MET A 187 11.67 -0.75 7.46
CA MET A 187 11.71 -0.71 5.99
C MET A 187 13.15 -0.57 5.48
N GLY A 188 13.35 -0.85 4.17
CA GLY A 188 14.65 -0.79 3.53
C GLY A 188 15.18 0.61 3.22
N ASN A 189 14.29 1.61 3.17
CA ASN A 189 14.70 2.98 2.88
C ASN A 189 13.72 4.01 3.48
N PRO A 190 14.17 5.27 3.68
CA PRO A 190 13.35 6.30 4.29
C PRO A 190 12.09 6.67 3.47
N ASN A 191 12.18 6.63 2.13
CA ASN A 191 11.03 6.93 1.28
C ASN A 191 10.00 5.80 1.36
N GLY A 192 10.45 4.53 1.43
CA GLY A 192 9.59 3.37 1.67
C GLY A 192 8.82 3.50 2.98
N LEU A 193 9.50 3.88 4.09
CA LEU A 193 8.82 4.15 5.36
C LEU A 193 7.81 5.29 5.23
N GLY A 194 8.17 6.38 4.56
CA GLY A 194 7.25 7.49 4.33
C GLY A 194 5.99 7.07 3.59
N LEU A 195 6.13 6.27 2.51
CA LEU A 195 4.99 5.72 1.77
C LEU A 195 4.17 4.74 2.60
N PHE A 196 4.81 3.90 3.41
CA PHE A 196 4.12 3.01 4.32
C PHE A 196 3.25 3.78 5.31
N CYS A 197 3.79 4.84 5.90
CA CYS A 197 3.06 5.74 6.79
C CYS A 197 1.92 6.48 6.08
N LEU A 198 2.14 6.95 4.85
CA LEU A 198 1.13 7.58 4.02
C LEU A 198 -0.05 6.65 3.76
N LEU A 199 0.24 5.44 3.28
CA LEU A 199 -0.81 4.46 2.97
C LEU A 199 -1.53 4.01 4.24
N PHE A 200 -0.80 3.81 5.33
CA PHE A 200 -1.41 3.49 6.61
C PHE A 200 -2.28 4.61 7.16
N PHE A 201 -1.87 5.88 6.99
CA PHE A 201 -2.72 7.03 7.30
C PHE A 201 -4.05 6.96 6.52
N MET A 202 -4.00 6.68 5.21
CA MET A 202 -5.19 6.55 4.37
C MET A 202 -6.03 5.33 4.77
N VAL A 203 -5.42 4.19 5.11
CA VAL A 203 -6.14 3.01 5.63
C VAL A 203 -6.91 3.36 6.90
N VAL A 204 -6.28 4.03 7.87
CA VAL A 204 -6.94 4.43 9.13
C VAL A 204 -8.06 5.44 8.88
N ALA A 205 -7.83 6.42 8.00
CA ALA A 205 -8.82 7.43 7.66
C ALA A 205 -10.06 6.82 6.98
N VAL A 206 -9.85 5.95 5.97
CA VAL A 206 -10.93 5.24 5.27
C VAL A 206 -11.65 4.27 6.20
N ALA A 207 -10.93 3.53 7.05
CA ALA A 207 -11.53 2.64 8.03
C ALA A 207 -12.42 3.40 9.02
N SER A 208 -12.00 4.61 9.44
CA SER A 208 -12.80 5.48 10.32
C SER A 208 -14.00 6.10 9.62
N ASP A 209 -13.97 6.26 8.29
CA ASP A 209 -15.12 6.69 7.50
C ASP A 209 -16.15 5.56 7.33
N VAL A 210 -15.68 4.31 7.25
CA VAL A 210 -16.54 3.12 7.07
C VAL A 210 -17.14 2.65 8.39
N VAL A 211 -16.35 2.70 9.48
CA VAL A 211 -16.75 2.18 10.81
C VAL A 211 -16.77 3.31 11.81
N LYS A 212 -17.98 3.71 12.21
CA LYS A 212 -18.13 4.74 13.24
C LYS A 212 -17.56 4.26 14.58
N ASN A 213 -16.91 5.18 15.29
CA ASN A 213 -16.33 4.91 16.60
C ASN A 213 -15.37 3.70 16.62
N LEU A 214 -14.64 3.46 15.51
CA LEU A 214 -13.67 2.36 15.41
C LEU A 214 -12.61 2.47 16.52
N PHE A 215 -12.14 3.67 16.80
CA PHE A 215 -11.15 3.96 17.83
C PHE A 215 -11.63 5.06 18.78
N SER A 216 -11.22 4.97 20.03
CA SER A 216 -11.30 6.07 20.97
C SER A 216 -10.35 7.22 20.56
N ARG A 217 -10.64 8.44 21.04
CA ARG A 217 -9.77 9.60 20.78
C ARG A 217 -8.30 9.35 21.20
N ARG A 218 -8.08 8.65 22.32
CA ARG A 218 -6.72 8.31 22.79
C ARG A 218 -5.99 7.38 21.85
N GLU A 219 -6.68 6.38 21.30
CA GLU A 219 -6.11 5.44 20.34
C GLU A 219 -5.74 6.13 19.04
N LEU A 220 -6.62 6.98 18.50
CA LEU A 220 -6.31 7.78 17.30
C LEU A 220 -5.08 8.67 17.51
N ILE A 221 -4.93 9.29 18.69
CA ILE A 221 -3.73 10.08 19.03
C ILE A 221 -2.48 9.20 18.96
N ILE A 222 -2.50 7.99 19.50
CA ILE A 222 -1.35 7.08 19.47
C ILE A 222 -1.02 6.67 18.02
N ILE A 223 -2.03 6.25 17.26
CA ILE A 223 -1.86 5.79 15.86
C ILE A 223 -1.29 6.93 15.01
N TYR A 224 -1.93 8.10 15.02
CA TYR A 224 -1.48 9.24 14.22
C TYR A 224 -0.13 9.80 14.70
N SER A 225 0.17 9.73 16.00
CA SER A 225 1.49 10.10 16.51
C SER A 225 2.58 9.16 16.03
N ALA A 226 2.33 7.85 16.01
CA ALA A 226 3.28 6.86 15.48
C ALA A 226 3.54 7.10 13.98
N ILE A 227 2.49 7.37 13.20
CA ILE A 227 2.59 7.71 11.77
C ILE A 227 3.40 9.01 11.59
N PHE A 228 3.00 10.09 12.26
CA PHE A 228 3.61 11.42 12.11
C PHE A 228 5.07 11.45 12.53
N LEU A 229 5.41 10.88 13.69
CA LEU A 229 6.81 10.76 14.15
C LEU A 229 7.67 9.99 13.16
N SER A 230 7.17 8.86 12.65
CA SER A 230 7.88 8.08 11.63
C SER A 230 8.11 8.89 10.35
N MET A 231 7.12 9.67 9.91
CA MET A 231 7.22 10.51 8.70
C MET A 231 8.20 11.67 8.87
N VAL A 232 8.18 12.34 10.00
CA VAL A 232 9.14 13.44 10.31
C VAL A 232 10.56 12.89 10.36
N LEU A 233 10.77 11.76 11.03
CA LEU A 233 12.08 11.15 11.18
C LEU A 233 12.65 10.59 9.87
N CYS A 234 11.79 10.05 8.99
CA CYS A 234 12.24 9.59 7.68
C CYS A 234 12.44 10.72 6.66
N GLY A 235 11.85 11.91 6.90
CA GLY A 235 12.00 13.09 6.05
C GLY A 235 11.50 12.88 4.61
N SER A 236 10.43 12.10 4.42
CA SER A 236 9.84 11.84 3.09
C SER A 236 8.90 12.96 2.67
N ARG A 237 9.41 13.94 1.92
CA ARG A 237 8.63 15.10 1.44
C ARG A 237 7.41 14.69 0.61
N ASN A 238 7.57 13.72 -0.28
CA ASN A 238 6.48 13.21 -1.12
C ASN A 238 5.33 12.66 -0.28
N ALA A 239 5.63 11.86 0.75
CA ALA A 239 4.60 11.28 1.61
C ALA A 239 3.84 12.37 2.41
N ILE A 240 4.56 13.36 2.96
CA ILE A 240 3.95 14.49 3.69
C ILE A 240 3.03 15.29 2.75
N PHE A 241 3.52 15.66 1.57
CA PHE A 241 2.72 16.40 0.59
C PHE A 241 1.47 15.61 0.18
N THR A 242 1.60 14.31 0.00
CA THR A 242 0.47 13.45 -0.39
C THR A 242 -0.59 13.36 0.73
N ILE A 243 -0.20 13.38 2.01
CA ILE A 243 -1.19 13.47 3.11
C ILE A 243 -1.93 14.82 3.07
N VAL A 244 -1.21 15.92 2.84
CA VAL A 244 -1.84 17.23 2.69
C VAL A 244 -2.83 17.23 1.52
N LEU A 245 -2.43 16.65 0.39
CA LEU A 245 -3.29 16.47 -0.78
C LEU A 245 -4.54 15.63 -0.45
N PHE A 246 -4.38 14.49 0.25
CA PHE A 246 -5.51 13.68 0.70
C PHE A 246 -6.47 14.46 1.59
N LEU A 247 -5.95 15.19 2.58
CA LEU A 247 -6.76 16.01 3.48
C LEU A 247 -7.48 17.14 2.75
N PHE A 248 -6.79 17.78 1.81
CA PHE A 248 -7.38 18.81 0.95
C PHE A 248 -8.56 18.27 0.15
N PHE A 249 -8.37 17.19 -0.62
CA PHE A 249 -9.44 16.60 -1.42
C PHE A 249 -10.57 16.02 -0.56
N ARG A 250 -10.29 15.58 0.66
CA ARG A 250 -11.31 15.09 1.59
C ARG A 250 -12.30 16.18 2.02
N GLN A 251 -11.90 17.45 2.07
CA GLN A 251 -12.81 18.57 2.34
C GLN A 251 -13.80 18.78 1.18
N PHE A 252 -13.44 18.35 -0.01
CA PHE A 252 -14.23 18.53 -1.23
C PHE A 252 -14.81 17.23 -1.77
N TYR A 253 -14.95 16.20 -0.94
CA TYR A 253 -15.45 14.88 -1.38
C TYR A 253 -16.88 14.91 -1.98
N ILE A 254 -17.67 15.94 -1.64
CA ILE A 254 -19.03 16.16 -2.15
C ILE A 254 -19.00 16.65 -3.61
N LEU A 255 -17.87 17.20 -4.08
CA LEU A 255 -17.73 17.64 -5.45
C LEU A 255 -17.82 16.47 -6.41
N SER A 256 -18.28 16.79 -7.64
CA SER A 256 -18.26 15.80 -8.71
C SER A 256 -16.85 15.20 -8.86
N PRO A 257 -16.72 13.87 -8.99
CA PRO A 257 -15.43 13.22 -9.25
C PRO A 257 -14.69 13.80 -10.46
N PHE A 258 -15.42 14.31 -11.45
CA PHE A 258 -14.86 14.98 -12.61
C PHE A 258 -14.20 16.31 -12.27
N ILE A 259 -14.85 17.16 -11.46
CA ILE A 259 -14.26 18.41 -10.98
C ILE A 259 -13.05 18.11 -10.10
N GLY A 260 -13.15 17.14 -9.21
CA GLY A 260 -12.04 16.66 -8.39
C GLY A 260 -10.86 16.20 -9.24
N PHE A 261 -11.10 15.49 -10.35
CA PHE A 261 -10.04 15.08 -11.27
C PHE A 261 -9.36 16.27 -11.96
N ILE A 262 -10.13 17.25 -12.44
CA ILE A 262 -9.55 18.49 -13.01
C ILE A 262 -8.67 19.19 -11.97
N MET A 263 -9.15 19.36 -10.75
CA MET A 263 -8.37 19.95 -9.65
C MET A 263 -7.10 19.14 -9.38
N PHE A 264 -7.17 17.82 -9.39
CA PHE A 264 -6.02 16.94 -9.22
C PHE A 264 -4.96 17.15 -10.32
N VAL A 265 -5.38 17.25 -11.58
CA VAL A 265 -4.48 17.55 -12.71
C VAL A 265 -3.83 18.92 -12.54
N VAL A 266 -4.60 19.94 -12.15
CA VAL A 266 -4.05 21.28 -11.84
C VAL A 266 -3.01 21.22 -10.73
N VAL A 267 -3.28 20.49 -9.65
CA VAL A 267 -2.32 20.30 -8.54
C VAL A 267 -1.03 19.62 -9.02
N LEU A 268 -1.13 18.63 -9.92
CA LEU A 268 0.07 18.00 -10.50
C LEU A 268 0.91 19.01 -11.29
N PHE A 269 0.28 19.85 -12.13
CA PHE A 269 0.99 20.90 -12.88
C PHE A 269 1.62 21.94 -11.94
N VAL A 270 0.90 22.41 -10.94
CA VAL A 270 1.41 23.35 -9.93
C VAL A 270 2.58 22.74 -9.17
N TYR A 271 2.46 21.50 -8.71
CA TYR A 271 3.55 20.80 -8.05
C TYR A 271 4.79 20.68 -8.94
N GLN A 272 4.61 20.31 -10.20
CA GLN A 272 5.72 20.19 -11.15
C GLN A 272 6.36 21.58 -11.42
N TYR A 273 5.55 22.62 -11.57
CA TYR A 273 6.04 23.99 -11.73
C TYR A 273 6.86 24.44 -10.52
N ILE A 274 6.35 24.23 -9.30
CA ILE A 274 7.08 24.56 -8.06
C ILE A 274 8.38 23.74 -7.99
N ASN A 275 8.33 22.46 -8.27
CA ASN A 275 9.52 21.60 -8.20
C ASN A 275 10.60 22.01 -9.19
N ASN A 276 10.22 22.43 -10.40
CA ASN A 276 11.17 22.91 -11.40
C ASN A 276 11.77 24.29 -11.06
N ASN A 277 11.05 25.11 -10.29
CA ASN A 277 11.48 26.47 -9.90
C ASN A 277 11.89 26.57 -8.43
N ILE A 278 12.05 25.44 -7.74
CA ILE A 278 12.23 25.40 -6.29
C ILE A 278 13.49 26.17 -5.81
N GLU A 279 14.55 26.17 -6.60
CA GLU A 279 15.77 26.92 -6.30
C GLU A 279 15.47 28.44 -6.26
N GLY A 280 14.80 28.95 -7.28
CA GLY A 280 14.42 30.37 -7.33
C GLY A 280 13.49 30.75 -6.20
N ILE A 281 12.54 29.87 -5.84
CA ILE A 281 11.63 30.09 -4.73
C ILE A 281 12.39 30.13 -3.39
N ILE A 282 13.34 29.22 -3.17
CA ILE A 282 14.18 29.18 -1.97
C ILE A 282 15.01 30.46 -1.84
N TYR A 283 15.61 30.93 -2.96
CA TYR A 283 16.36 32.19 -2.97
C TYR A 283 15.49 33.40 -2.66
N VAL A 284 14.29 33.49 -3.26
CA VAL A 284 13.37 34.61 -3.02
C VAL A 284 12.85 34.63 -1.58
N LEU A 285 12.68 33.46 -0.95
CA LEU A 285 12.17 33.33 0.43
C LEU A 285 13.29 33.32 1.48
N ASP A 286 14.56 33.48 1.10
CA ASP A 286 15.74 33.46 1.98
C ASP A 286 15.83 32.17 2.85
N LEU A 287 15.50 31.02 2.24
CA LEU A 287 15.44 29.72 2.92
C LEU A 287 16.65 28.82 2.63
N GLN A 288 17.76 29.36 2.07
CA GLN A 288 18.92 28.58 1.63
C GLN A 288 19.57 27.79 2.76
N GLU A 289 19.56 28.32 3.98
CA GLU A 289 20.14 27.65 5.15
C GLU A 289 19.35 26.41 5.59
N TYR A 290 18.05 26.36 5.27
CA TYR A 290 17.16 25.26 5.67
C TYR A 290 17.06 24.14 4.62
N PHE A 291 17.43 24.43 3.37
CA PHE A 291 17.32 23.49 2.28
C PHE A 291 18.68 23.16 1.67
N ARG A 292 18.98 21.87 1.52
CA ARG A 292 20.19 21.42 0.80
C ARG A 292 19.97 21.62 -0.71
N ILE A 293 20.38 22.75 -1.25
CA ILE A 293 20.21 23.14 -2.65
C ILE A 293 20.85 22.13 -3.60
N GLU A 294 22.02 21.56 -3.25
CA GLU A 294 22.73 20.57 -4.04
C GLU A 294 21.88 19.31 -4.32
N THR A 295 21.13 18.84 -3.31
CA THR A 295 20.23 17.67 -3.47
C THR A 295 18.93 18.00 -4.20
N LEU A 296 18.56 19.28 -4.30
CA LEU A 296 17.42 19.75 -5.06
C LEU A 296 17.79 19.87 -6.55
N ARG A 297 18.99 20.38 -6.84
CA ARG A 297 19.53 20.60 -8.19
C ARG A 297 19.69 19.30 -8.99
N SER A 298 20.12 18.23 -8.34
CA SER A 298 20.26 16.91 -8.97
C SER A 298 18.94 16.17 -9.17
N GLY A 299 17.80 16.72 -8.67
CA GLY A 299 16.50 16.04 -8.73
C GLY A 299 16.51 14.63 -8.11
N SER A 300 17.49 14.34 -7.24
CA SER A 300 17.78 12.99 -6.69
C SER A 300 18.06 11.92 -7.77
N GLY A 301 18.53 12.30 -8.96
CA GLY A 301 18.76 11.39 -10.10
C GLY A 301 17.49 10.87 -10.79
N ARG A 302 16.29 11.27 -10.33
CA ARG A 302 15.03 10.80 -10.91
C ARG A 302 14.81 11.25 -12.35
N LEU A 303 15.23 12.46 -12.69
CA LEU A 303 15.11 12.97 -14.06
C LEU A 303 15.89 12.09 -15.04
N VAL A 304 17.13 11.72 -14.68
CA VAL A 304 17.96 10.79 -15.48
C VAL A 304 17.23 9.44 -15.66
N ALA A 305 16.66 8.91 -14.58
CA ALA A 305 15.89 7.67 -14.64
C ALA A 305 14.68 7.79 -15.56
N TRP A 306 13.94 8.90 -15.48
CA TRP A 306 12.75 9.12 -16.29
C TRP A 306 13.08 9.33 -17.77
N GLU A 307 14.12 10.11 -18.09
CA GLU A 307 14.61 10.30 -19.46
C GLU A 307 15.06 8.97 -20.08
N PHE A 308 15.81 8.16 -19.32
CA PHE A 308 16.19 6.81 -19.76
C PHE A 308 14.98 5.92 -19.98
N GLY A 309 14.03 5.87 -19.02
CA GLY A 309 12.79 5.11 -19.18
C GLY A 309 11.96 5.57 -20.36
N TRP A 310 11.84 6.88 -20.56
CA TRP A 310 11.12 7.47 -21.69
C TRP A 310 11.77 7.14 -23.04
N SER A 311 13.09 7.20 -23.15
CA SER A 311 13.79 6.80 -24.36
C SER A 311 13.49 5.35 -24.74
N LYS A 312 13.38 4.45 -23.74
CA LYS A 312 13.04 3.05 -23.97
C LYS A 312 11.56 2.84 -24.34
N ILE A 313 10.66 3.64 -23.79
CA ILE A 313 9.23 3.63 -24.18
C ILE A 313 9.07 4.03 -25.64
N GLN A 314 9.84 5.01 -26.13
CA GLN A 314 9.78 5.45 -27.54
C GLN A 314 10.21 4.38 -28.54
N GLU A 315 11.03 3.40 -28.12
CA GLU A 315 11.41 2.25 -28.95
C GLU A 315 10.22 1.30 -29.22
N GLY A 316 9.17 1.32 -28.34
CA GLY A 316 7.99 0.48 -28.48
C GLY A 316 6.85 0.85 -27.55
N VAL A 317 6.05 1.85 -27.91
CA VAL A 317 4.95 2.42 -27.10
C VAL A 317 3.92 1.38 -26.66
N PHE A 318 3.60 0.43 -27.52
CA PHE A 318 2.58 -0.61 -27.29
C PHE A 318 3.18 -1.91 -26.75
N SER A 319 4.49 -2.08 -26.87
CA SER A 319 5.19 -3.28 -26.42
C SER A 319 5.55 -3.18 -24.94
N GLY A 320 5.50 -4.32 -24.24
CA GLY A 320 5.97 -4.48 -22.88
C GLY A 320 6.94 -5.66 -22.77
N GLY A 321 7.92 -5.56 -21.86
CA GLY A 321 8.89 -6.64 -21.62
C GLY A 321 8.40 -7.67 -20.60
N GLY A 322 7.15 -7.54 -20.09
CA GLY A 322 6.59 -8.35 -18.99
C GLY A 322 6.86 -7.76 -17.60
N ILE A 323 6.00 -8.05 -16.62
CA ILE A 323 6.13 -7.49 -15.27
C ILE A 323 7.49 -7.86 -14.67
N GLY A 324 8.27 -6.83 -14.29
CA GLY A 324 9.64 -6.96 -13.77
C GLY A 324 10.73 -6.73 -14.80
N TYR A 325 10.39 -6.53 -16.06
CA TYR A 325 11.35 -6.16 -17.11
C TYR A 325 12.12 -4.88 -16.74
N THR A 326 11.43 -3.87 -16.26
CA THR A 326 12.04 -2.59 -15.86
C THR A 326 13.17 -2.76 -14.86
N GLU A 327 13.01 -3.63 -13.85
CA GLU A 327 14.07 -3.87 -12.85
C GLU A 327 15.35 -4.43 -13.50
N VAL A 328 15.17 -5.38 -14.42
CA VAL A 328 16.31 -5.97 -15.15
C VAL A 328 16.93 -4.96 -16.08
N LEU A 329 16.12 -4.15 -16.78
CA LEU A 329 16.60 -3.10 -17.69
C LEU A 329 17.47 -2.07 -16.95
N TYR A 330 17.00 -1.55 -15.82
CA TYR A 330 17.76 -0.57 -15.04
C TYR A 330 19.00 -1.19 -14.40
N LYS A 331 18.92 -2.46 -13.94
CA LYS A 331 20.08 -3.18 -13.41
C LYS A 331 21.17 -3.41 -14.46
N LYS A 332 20.79 -3.76 -15.69
CA LYS A 332 21.75 -3.93 -16.81
C LYS A 332 22.45 -2.62 -17.19
N ASN A 333 21.78 -1.49 -17.05
CA ASN A 333 22.31 -0.18 -17.39
C ASN A 333 22.81 0.60 -16.15
N TYR A 334 23.00 -0.10 -15.01
CA TYR A 334 23.34 0.53 -13.74
C TYR A 334 24.63 1.37 -13.81
N GLU A 335 25.69 0.87 -14.44
CA GLU A 335 26.97 1.58 -14.54
C GLU A 335 26.83 2.91 -15.29
N MET A 336 26.19 2.89 -16.45
CA MET A 336 25.91 4.08 -17.25
C MET A 336 25.05 5.09 -16.46
N LEU A 337 23.97 4.64 -15.86
CA LEU A 337 23.06 5.49 -15.08
C LEU A 337 23.75 6.05 -13.83
N SER A 338 24.63 5.27 -13.19
CA SER A 338 25.41 5.71 -12.03
C SER A 338 26.36 6.86 -12.36
N ILE A 339 27.02 6.81 -13.51
CA ILE A 339 27.88 7.91 -14.02
C ILE A 339 27.04 9.18 -14.24
N MET A 340 25.78 9.03 -14.69
CA MET A 340 24.83 10.14 -14.90
C MET A 340 24.19 10.62 -13.60
N GLY A 341 24.56 10.06 -12.44
CA GLY A 341 24.04 10.46 -11.12
C GLY A 341 22.77 9.74 -10.67
N HIS A 342 22.40 8.63 -11.31
CA HIS A 342 21.25 7.82 -10.93
C HIS A 342 21.67 6.43 -10.42
N GLN A 343 21.09 6.02 -9.29
CA GLN A 343 21.28 4.68 -8.73
C GLN A 343 19.91 4.10 -8.34
N GLY A 344 19.50 3.04 -9.00
CA GLY A 344 18.24 2.37 -8.67
C GLY A 344 17.35 2.04 -9.86
N ASN A 345 16.05 2.16 -9.65
CA ASN A 345 15.01 1.87 -10.64
C ASN A 345 14.37 3.17 -11.19
N ALA A 346 13.30 3.04 -11.96
CA ALA A 346 12.62 4.18 -12.58
C ALA A 346 12.06 5.23 -11.60
N HIS A 347 11.84 4.90 -10.32
CA HIS A 347 11.17 5.75 -9.34
C HIS A 347 9.88 6.41 -9.87
N ASN A 348 9.14 5.69 -10.70
CA ASN A 348 7.87 6.11 -11.28
C ASN A 348 7.09 4.86 -11.70
N SER A 349 5.94 4.62 -11.06
CA SER A 349 5.13 3.44 -11.35
C SER A 349 4.54 3.45 -12.76
N TYR A 350 4.27 4.62 -13.33
CA TYR A 350 3.70 4.71 -14.70
C TYR A 350 4.74 4.33 -15.75
N ILE A 351 5.97 4.85 -15.65
CA ILE A 351 7.08 4.45 -16.52
C ILE A 351 7.35 2.95 -16.37
N THR A 352 7.36 2.44 -15.14
CA THR A 352 7.59 1.02 -14.88
C THR A 352 6.48 0.15 -15.52
N PHE A 353 5.20 0.47 -15.28
CA PHE A 353 4.11 -0.26 -15.92
C PHE A 353 4.15 -0.17 -17.45
N TRP A 354 4.54 0.99 -17.99
CA TRP A 354 4.62 1.18 -19.44
C TRP A 354 5.70 0.28 -20.06
N LEU A 355 6.89 0.27 -19.49
CA LEU A 355 7.98 -0.61 -19.92
C LEU A 355 7.63 -2.10 -19.72
N ASP A 356 6.90 -2.43 -18.66
CA ASP A 356 6.53 -3.80 -18.33
C ASP A 356 5.35 -4.31 -19.18
N THR A 357 4.33 -3.47 -19.46
CA THR A 357 3.04 -3.93 -20.03
C THR A 357 2.52 -3.08 -21.19
N GLY A 358 3.36 -2.18 -21.72
CA GLY A 358 2.95 -1.22 -22.77
C GLY A 358 1.89 -0.24 -22.28
N ILE A 359 1.53 0.72 -23.13
CA ILE A 359 0.52 1.74 -22.80
C ILE A 359 -0.85 1.13 -22.47
N VAL A 360 -1.22 0.03 -23.15
CA VAL A 360 -2.50 -0.63 -22.95
C VAL A 360 -2.59 -1.23 -21.54
N GLY A 361 -1.48 -1.77 -21.03
CA GLY A 361 -1.40 -2.25 -19.64
C GLY A 361 -1.53 -1.12 -18.62
N VAL A 362 -0.85 0.01 -18.84
CA VAL A 362 -0.99 1.21 -17.98
C VAL A 362 -2.43 1.68 -17.92
N LEU A 363 -3.07 1.88 -19.10
CA LEU A 363 -4.45 2.34 -19.18
C LEU A 363 -5.41 1.36 -18.49
N SER A 364 -5.25 0.07 -18.73
CA SER A 364 -6.07 -0.98 -18.10
C SER A 364 -5.94 -0.97 -16.57
N TYR A 365 -4.73 -0.79 -16.05
CA TYR A 365 -4.48 -0.69 -14.62
C TYR A 365 -5.16 0.55 -14.01
N VAL A 366 -4.96 1.72 -14.62
CA VAL A 366 -5.56 2.99 -14.16
C VAL A 366 -7.08 2.94 -14.22
N ILE A 367 -7.65 2.38 -15.29
CA ILE A 367 -9.11 2.17 -15.40
C ILE A 367 -9.61 1.25 -14.29
N GLY A 368 -8.91 0.13 -14.01
CA GLY A 368 -9.24 -0.76 -12.91
C GLY A 368 -9.27 -0.05 -11.56
N MET A 369 -8.29 0.82 -11.29
CA MET A 369 -8.27 1.67 -10.10
C MET A 369 -9.47 2.64 -10.07
N ILE A 370 -9.69 3.40 -11.14
CA ILE A 370 -10.79 4.37 -11.22
C ILE A 370 -12.14 3.67 -10.97
N VAL A 371 -12.40 2.54 -11.65
CA VAL A 371 -13.64 1.75 -11.47
C VAL A 371 -13.79 1.29 -10.02
N THR A 372 -12.71 0.90 -9.37
CA THR A 372 -12.72 0.44 -7.98
C THR A 372 -13.08 1.58 -7.03
N PHE A 373 -12.44 2.74 -7.15
CA PHE A 373 -12.64 3.86 -6.24
C PHE A 373 -13.95 4.62 -6.47
N ILE A 374 -14.43 4.77 -7.70
CA ILE A 374 -15.70 5.44 -8.02
C ILE A 374 -16.89 4.73 -7.35
N ARG A 375 -16.82 3.41 -7.17
CA ARG A 375 -17.89 2.65 -6.48
C ARG A 375 -18.14 3.12 -5.06
N GLY A 376 -17.11 3.57 -4.35
CA GLY A 376 -17.23 4.11 -2.99
C GLY A 376 -17.35 5.63 -2.90
N ALA A 377 -17.18 6.33 -4.02
CA ALA A 377 -16.98 7.79 -4.05
C ALA A 377 -18.07 8.61 -3.34
N ARG A 378 -19.34 8.17 -3.41
CA ARG A 378 -20.47 8.87 -2.77
C ARG A 378 -20.70 8.49 -1.31
N ALA A 379 -20.22 7.33 -0.91
CA ALA A 379 -20.52 6.75 0.40
C ALA A 379 -19.38 6.92 1.41
N ILE A 380 -18.15 7.07 0.93
CA ILE A 380 -16.96 7.12 1.77
C ILE A 380 -16.17 8.39 1.44
N PRO A 381 -16.11 9.37 2.35
CA PRO A 381 -15.42 10.65 2.14
C PRO A 381 -13.94 10.51 1.72
N GLY A 382 -13.25 9.51 2.25
CA GLY A 382 -11.85 9.24 1.94
C GLY A 382 -11.61 8.47 0.63
N ALA A 383 -12.63 8.00 -0.10
CA ALA A 383 -12.45 7.13 -1.27
C ALA A 383 -11.66 7.82 -2.41
N ILE A 384 -12.22 8.88 -2.97
CA ILE A 384 -11.56 9.62 -4.08
C ILE A 384 -10.25 10.29 -3.66
N PRO A 385 -10.16 10.93 -2.47
CA PRO A 385 -8.90 11.44 -1.95
C PRO A 385 -7.81 10.38 -1.85
N ALA A 386 -8.14 9.16 -1.41
CA ALA A 386 -7.17 8.07 -1.36
C ALA A 386 -6.70 7.65 -2.76
N MET A 387 -7.59 7.60 -3.75
CA MET A 387 -7.22 7.36 -5.15
C MET A 387 -6.20 8.41 -5.64
N TYR A 388 -6.47 9.69 -5.42
CA TYR A 388 -5.55 10.77 -5.83
C TYR A 388 -4.21 10.67 -5.08
N GLY A 389 -4.22 10.35 -3.80
CA GLY A 389 -2.99 10.13 -3.03
C GLY A 389 -2.16 8.97 -3.57
N ILE A 390 -2.80 7.84 -3.90
CA ILE A 390 -2.15 6.69 -4.52
C ILE A 390 -1.56 7.07 -5.89
N LEU A 391 -2.35 7.68 -6.76
CA LEU A 391 -1.92 8.10 -8.10
C LEU A 391 -0.77 9.11 -8.03
N PHE A 392 -0.85 10.09 -7.13
CA PHE A 392 0.20 11.08 -6.93
C PHE A 392 1.50 10.43 -6.44
N SER A 393 1.44 9.60 -5.39
CA SER A 393 2.63 8.96 -4.83
C SER A 393 3.31 8.00 -5.81
N ALA A 394 2.53 7.35 -6.68
CA ALA A 394 3.00 6.46 -7.74
C ALA A 394 3.81 7.19 -8.84
N PHE A 395 3.66 8.50 -8.95
CA PHE A 395 4.45 9.32 -9.89
C PHE A 395 5.93 9.46 -9.45
N PHE A 396 6.20 9.37 -8.16
CA PHE A 396 7.52 9.59 -7.60
C PHE A 396 8.22 8.34 -7.08
N GLU A 397 7.53 7.20 -7.08
CA GLU A 397 8.11 5.92 -6.66
C GLU A 397 7.44 4.75 -7.40
N SER A 398 8.22 3.71 -7.70
CA SER A 398 7.75 2.53 -8.45
C SER A 398 7.06 1.48 -7.57
N TRP A 399 6.48 1.87 -6.42
CA TRP A 399 5.95 0.93 -5.44
C TRP A 399 4.71 0.17 -5.90
N LEU A 400 3.89 0.80 -6.75
CA LEU A 400 2.60 0.24 -7.19
C LEU A 400 2.79 -0.97 -8.12
N THR A 401 3.94 -1.08 -8.77
CA THR A 401 4.27 -2.17 -9.69
C THR A 401 4.82 -3.41 -9.00
N ALA A 402 5.21 -3.30 -7.75
CA ALA A 402 5.70 -4.43 -6.96
C ALA A 402 4.52 -5.15 -6.27
N SER A 403 4.29 -6.41 -6.64
CA SER A 403 3.15 -7.20 -6.15
C SER A 403 3.24 -7.52 -4.66
N LEU A 404 4.37 -8.07 -4.21
CA LEU A 404 4.56 -8.51 -2.83
C LEU A 404 5.43 -7.51 -2.05
N ASN A 405 4.85 -6.34 -1.77
CA ASN A 405 5.45 -5.34 -0.89
C ASN A 405 4.42 -4.81 0.13
N PRO A 406 4.87 -4.24 1.25
CA PRO A 406 3.96 -3.77 2.31
C PRO A 406 3.15 -2.53 1.91
N LEU A 407 3.44 -1.91 0.78
CA LEU A 407 2.74 -0.74 0.26
C LEU A 407 1.53 -1.17 -0.56
N THR A 408 1.73 -2.05 -1.52
CA THR A 408 0.67 -2.52 -2.43
C THR A 408 -0.45 -3.24 -1.66
N ILE A 409 -0.12 -4.01 -0.60
CA ILE A 409 -1.16 -4.64 0.23
C ILE A 409 -2.04 -3.61 0.93
N GLN A 410 -1.50 -2.51 1.42
CA GLN A 410 -2.29 -1.45 2.04
C GLN A 410 -3.20 -0.76 1.02
N ALA A 411 -2.71 -0.52 -0.21
CA ALA A 411 -3.55 0.01 -1.30
C ALA A 411 -4.69 -0.95 -1.65
N VAL A 412 -4.43 -2.27 -1.69
CA VAL A 412 -5.47 -3.30 -1.92
C VAL A 412 -6.49 -3.31 -0.78
N ILE A 413 -6.08 -3.13 0.47
CA ILE A 413 -6.99 -3.02 1.62
C ILE A 413 -7.86 -1.77 1.51
N ILE A 414 -7.30 -0.61 1.14
CA ILE A 414 -8.09 0.61 0.88
C ILE A 414 -9.12 0.34 -0.22
N MET A 415 -8.70 -0.23 -1.35
CA MET A 415 -9.58 -0.60 -2.45
C MET A 415 -10.70 -1.55 -2.00
N THR A 416 -10.40 -2.50 -1.10
CA THR A 416 -11.37 -3.46 -0.56
C THR A 416 -12.43 -2.74 0.27
N MET A 417 -12.02 -1.89 1.20
CA MET A 417 -12.95 -1.11 2.04
C MET A 417 -13.85 -0.20 1.21
N VAL A 418 -13.30 0.39 0.14
CA VAL A 418 -14.03 1.35 -0.69
C VAL A 418 -15.00 0.67 -1.66
N SER A 419 -14.60 -0.44 -2.30
CA SER A 419 -15.33 -1.02 -3.43
C SER A 419 -16.33 -2.10 -3.07
N ILE A 420 -16.18 -2.74 -1.90
CA ILE A 420 -17.02 -3.88 -1.50
C ILE A 420 -18.16 -3.38 -0.60
N PRO A 421 -19.44 -3.40 -1.07
CA PRO A 421 -20.57 -2.93 -0.27
C PRO A 421 -20.74 -3.67 1.05
N GLU A 422 -20.47 -4.98 1.06
CA GLU A 422 -20.57 -5.82 2.25
C GLU A 422 -19.77 -5.26 3.44
N VAL A 423 -18.61 -4.65 3.20
CA VAL A 423 -17.83 -4.01 4.27
C VAL A 423 -18.63 -2.89 4.95
N ARG A 424 -19.42 -2.15 4.18
CA ARG A 424 -20.29 -1.08 4.71
C ARG A 424 -21.56 -1.62 5.34
N GLU A 425 -22.13 -2.66 4.75
CA GLU A 425 -23.37 -3.30 5.26
C GLU A 425 -23.11 -3.96 6.61
N LEU A 426 -21.97 -4.64 6.80
CA LEU A 426 -21.59 -5.25 8.07
C LEU A 426 -21.45 -4.24 9.22
N PHE A 427 -21.11 -2.97 8.92
CA PHE A 427 -20.95 -1.92 9.93
C PHE A 427 -22.10 -0.90 9.94
N GLY A 428 -22.95 -0.87 8.91
CA GLY A 428 -24.07 0.07 8.81
C GLY A 428 -25.33 -0.35 9.54
N THR A 429 -25.47 -1.64 9.88
CA THR A 429 -26.64 -2.18 10.58
C THR A 429 -26.68 -1.90 12.08
N GLU A 430 -25.56 -1.46 12.67
CA GLU A 430 -25.51 -1.09 14.11
C GLU A 430 -26.16 0.26 14.43
N ASP A 431 -26.46 1.12 13.44
CA ASP A 431 -26.99 2.48 13.64
C ASP A 431 -28.45 2.67 13.20
N THR A 432 -29.20 1.64 12.85
CA THR A 432 -30.64 1.73 12.75
C THR A 432 -31.24 1.49 14.14
N GLU A 433 -31.17 2.51 15.03
CA GLU A 433 -32.26 2.68 16.00
C GLU A 433 -33.58 2.66 15.23
N PRO A 434 -34.60 1.92 15.71
CA PRO A 434 -35.88 1.94 15.08
C PRO A 434 -36.29 3.42 15.00
N LYS A 435 -36.52 3.95 13.79
CA LYS A 435 -37.22 5.20 13.64
C LYS A 435 -38.54 4.97 14.40
N GLU A 436 -38.76 5.71 15.48
CA GLU A 436 -40.06 5.83 16.08
C GLU A 436 -41.01 6.06 14.92
N GLU A 437 -41.94 5.08 14.68
CA GLU A 437 -43.07 5.27 13.81
C GLU A 437 -43.79 6.49 14.39
N ILE A 438 -43.71 7.61 13.68
CA ILE A 438 -44.54 8.76 13.98
C ILE A 438 -45.97 8.25 13.72
N ASP A 439 -46.68 8.05 14.80
CA ASP A 439 -48.09 7.68 14.79
C ASP A 439 -48.91 8.83 14.16
N ASP A 440 -49.19 8.71 12.88
CA ASP A 440 -50.00 9.68 12.11
C ASP A 440 -51.48 9.76 12.60
N SER A 441 -51.84 9.07 13.69
CA SER A 441 -53.20 9.06 14.24
C SER A 441 -53.53 10.29 15.11
N VAL A 442 -52.57 11.25 15.30
CA VAL A 442 -52.77 12.40 16.23
C VAL A 442 -53.19 13.70 15.54
N PHE A 443 -53.47 13.74 14.26
CA PHE A 443 -54.03 14.94 13.64
C PHE A 443 -55.53 14.74 13.34
N PRO A 444 -56.46 15.34 14.12
CA PRO A 444 -57.87 15.34 13.77
C PRO A 444 -58.08 16.21 12.53
N VAL A 445 -58.64 15.60 11.49
CA VAL A 445 -59.17 16.30 10.31
C VAL A 445 -60.30 17.23 10.79
N VAL A 446 -60.04 18.54 10.76
CA VAL A 446 -61.10 19.55 10.92
C VAL A 446 -61.75 19.74 9.55
N SER A 447 -63.01 19.37 9.52
CA SER A 447 -63.98 19.58 8.44
C SER A 447 -64.26 21.06 8.15
#